data_ebf2185e625f48f5b1d4e4d4d9e3516a
#
_entry.id   ebf2185e625f48f5b1d4e4d4d9e3516a
#
_cell.length_a   1.000
_cell.length_b   1.000
_cell.length_c   1.000
_cell.angle_alpha   90.00
_cell.angle_beta   90.00
_cell.angle_gamma   90.00
#
_symmetry.space_group_name_H-M   'P 1'
#
loop_
_entity.id
_entity.type
_entity.pdbx_description
1 polymer ?
#
loop_
_entity_poly.entity_id
_entity_poly.type
_entity_poly.pdbx_seq_one_letter_code
_entity_poly.pdbx_strand_id
1 'polypeptide(L)'
;MSIQTIFGNGQYNWINIDTDNTDKLADFYEEYHIDDEVIAYSIDRNERAHFEYDQKTNTFVIVFNVPDQRKIDNHYETIPMVFIIKDKQLITITNNDNQYITRKMKRYLKESDEVTIFQFLFSSLYFIMDAFFPYVEEMDTDRRTINDKLKIKTTKKNL
;
A
#
# COMPACT_ATOMS: atom_id res chain seq x y z
N MET A 1 -13.00 3.96 -11.43
CA MET A 1 -13.47 5.33 -11.14
C MET A 1 -12.42 6.02 -10.28
N SER A 2 -11.78 7.06 -10.80
CA SER A 2 -10.87 7.85 -9.96
C SER A 2 -11.72 8.61 -8.92
N ILE A 3 -11.30 8.57 -7.67
CA ILE A 3 -11.98 9.27 -6.59
C ILE A 3 -11.10 10.42 -6.18
N GLN A 4 -11.63 11.62 -6.27
CA GLN A 4 -10.99 12.84 -5.82
C GLN A 4 -11.54 13.25 -4.45
N THR A 5 -10.64 13.53 -3.52
CA THR A 5 -10.99 14.00 -2.18
C THR A 5 -10.16 15.22 -1.84
N ILE A 6 -10.81 16.32 -1.49
CA ILE A 6 -10.16 17.55 -1.01
C ILE A 6 -10.02 17.45 0.51
N PHE A 7 -8.86 17.80 1.04
CA PHE A 7 -8.56 17.74 2.47
C PHE A 7 -7.66 18.89 2.94
N GLY A 8 -7.35 18.93 4.23
CA GLY A 8 -6.49 19.97 4.80
C GLY A 8 -7.06 21.37 4.63
N ASN A 9 -8.33 21.60 4.99
CA ASN A 9 -9.05 22.87 4.82
C ASN A 9 -9.07 23.36 3.36
N GLY A 10 -9.19 22.45 2.41
CA GLY A 10 -9.25 22.77 0.99
C GLY A 10 -7.90 23.00 0.31
N GLN A 11 -6.80 22.79 1.03
CA GLN A 11 -5.44 23.05 0.50
C GLN A 11 -4.88 21.93 -0.34
N TYR A 12 -5.30 20.68 -0.07
CA TYR A 12 -4.73 19.49 -0.67
C TYR A 12 -5.78 18.67 -1.39
N ASN A 13 -5.31 17.88 -2.34
CA ASN A 13 -6.15 17.01 -3.14
C ASN A 13 -5.57 15.58 -3.14
N TRP A 14 -6.42 14.61 -2.87
CA TRP A 14 -6.09 13.19 -3.00
C TRP A 14 -6.86 12.58 -4.16
N ILE A 15 -6.12 11.94 -5.07
CA ILE A 15 -6.68 11.24 -6.22
C ILE A 15 -6.29 9.77 -6.10
N ASN A 16 -7.27 8.89 -6.04
CA ASN A 16 -7.03 7.45 -6.09
C ASN A 16 -7.40 6.92 -7.48
N ILE A 17 -6.43 6.33 -8.16
CA ILE A 17 -6.60 5.65 -9.43
C ILE A 17 -6.68 4.15 -9.14
N ASP A 18 -7.86 3.57 -9.30
CA ASP A 18 -8.11 2.13 -9.17
C ASP A 18 -7.96 1.49 -10.55
N THR A 19 -6.90 0.73 -10.75
CA THR A 19 -6.54 0.16 -12.06
C THR A 19 -7.54 -0.89 -12.55
N ASP A 20 -8.24 -1.55 -11.64
CA ASP A 20 -9.20 -2.60 -12.01
C ASP A 20 -10.61 -2.07 -12.30
N ASN A 21 -10.92 -0.88 -11.77
CA ASN A 21 -12.28 -0.32 -11.85
C ASN A 21 -12.33 1.06 -12.54
N THR A 22 -11.24 1.49 -13.17
CA THR A 22 -11.19 2.77 -13.88
C THR A 22 -11.23 2.54 -15.38
N ASP A 23 -12.29 3.01 -16.01
CA ASP A 23 -12.36 3.11 -17.47
C ASP A 23 -11.39 4.18 -17.96
N LYS A 24 -10.72 3.93 -19.09
CA LYS A 24 -9.79 4.88 -19.70
C LYS A 24 -8.61 5.26 -18.80
N LEU A 25 -7.95 4.28 -18.21
CA LEU A 25 -6.74 4.50 -17.39
C LEU A 25 -5.70 5.40 -18.09
N ALA A 26 -5.50 5.21 -19.40
CA ALA A 26 -4.55 6.00 -20.17
C ALA A 26 -4.85 7.51 -20.12
N ASP A 27 -6.13 7.89 -20.14
CA ASP A 27 -6.55 9.29 -20.07
C ASP A 27 -6.18 9.89 -18.69
N PHE A 28 -6.34 9.12 -17.61
CA PHE A 28 -5.94 9.54 -16.27
C PHE A 28 -4.42 9.66 -16.12
N TYR A 29 -3.67 8.71 -16.66
CA TYR A 29 -2.21 8.78 -16.61
C TYR A 29 -1.69 10.00 -17.38
N GLU A 30 -2.29 10.33 -18.52
CA GLU A 30 -1.97 11.54 -19.28
C GLU A 30 -2.38 12.81 -18.52
N GLU A 31 -3.60 12.87 -17.99
CA GLU A 31 -4.13 14.02 -17.24
C GLU A 31 -3.25 14.39 -16.03
N TYR A 32 -2.78 13.39 -15.28
CA TYR A 32 -1.94 13.60 -14.11
C TYR A 32 -0.44 13.51 -14.39
N HIS A 33 -0.05 13.41 -15.65
CA HIS A 33 1.36 13.34 -16.08
C HIS A 33 2.15 12.23 -15.36
N ILE A 34 1.57 11.03 -15.28
CA ILE A 34 2.20 9.88 -14.64
C ILE A 34 3.11 9.19 -15.65
N ASP A 35 4.38 9.07 -15.31
CA ASP A 35 5.39 8.46 -16.17
C ASP A 35 5.14 6.95 -16.35
N ASP A 36 5.47 6.43 -17.53
CA ASP A 36 5.31 5.01 -17.89
C ASP A 36 6.04 4.08 -16.90
N GLU A 37 7.19 4.51 -16.39
CA GLU A 37 7.95 3.77 -15.39
C GLU A 37 7.17 3.61 -14.08
N VAL A 38 6.51 4.68 -13.62
CA VAL A 38 5.67 4.65 -12.41
C VAL A 38 4.44 3.77 -12.62
N ILE A 39 3.88 3.79 -13.82
CA ILE A 39 2.78 2.88 -14.19
C ILE A 39 3.26 1.42 -14.11
N ALA A 40 4.44 1.13 -14.64
CA ALA A 40 5.04 -0.21 -14.59
C ALA A 40 5.22 -0.70 -13.14
N TYR A 41 5.65 0.16 -12.20
CA TYR A 41 5.75 -0.19 -10.78
C TYR A 41 4.42 -0.63 -10.17
N SER A 42 3.33 -0.02 -10.58
CA SER A 42 1.99 -0.36 -10.05
C SER A 42 1.45 -1.71 -10.53
N ILE A 43 1.99 -2.23 -11.63
CA ILE A 43 1.53 -3.47 -12.27
C ILE A 43 2.42 -4.66 -11.91
N ASP A 44 3.71 -4.43 -11.68
CA ASP A 44 4.65 -5.50 -11.38
C ASP A 44 4.50 -5.98 -9.93
N ARG A 45 3.93 -7.16 -9.74
CA ARG A 45 3.75 -7.75 -8.40
C ARG A 45 5.06 -8.07 -7.67
N ASN A 46 6.17 -8.11 -8.39
CA ASN A 46 7.51 -8.33 -7.83
C ASN A 46 8.27 -7.02 -7.57
N GLU A 47 7.62 -5.87 -7.79
CA GLU A 47 8.25 -4.57 -7.54
C GLU A 47 8.66 -4.44 -6.07
N ARG A 48 9.85 -3.91 -5.87
CA ARG A 48 10.39 -3.69 -4.53
C ARG A 48 9.96 -2.34 -3.99
N ALA A 49 9.77 -2.28 -2.68
CA ALA A 49 9.54 -1.01 -2.02
C ALA A 49 10.76 -0.08 -2.23
N HIS A 50 10.51 1.11 -2.73
CA HIS A 50 11.54 2.12 -2.97
C HIS A 50 10.94 3.53 -2.97
N PHE A 51 11.83 4.51 -2.99
CA PHE A 51 11.50 5.91 -3.01
C PHE A 51 12.31 6.60 -4.12
N GLU A 52 11.65 7.46 -4.88
CA GLU A 52 12.26 8.28 -5.93
C GLU A 52 11.89 9.74 -5.75
N TYR A 53 12.81 10.62 -6.11
CA TYR A 53 12.57 12.05 -6.16
C TYR A 53 13.10 12.64 -7.46
N ASP A 54 12.20 13.18 -8.25
CA ASP A 54 12.56 13.97 -9.45
C ASP A 54 12.67 15.45 -9.09
N GLN A 55 13.90 15.94 -9.07
CA GLN A 55 14.18 17.34 -8.74
C GLN A 55 13.63 18.32 -9.79
N LYS A 56 13.53 17.91 -11.05
CA LYS A 56 13.06 18.79 -12.14
C LYS A 56 11.58 19.09 -12.01
N THR A 57 10.80 18.10 -11.66
CA THR A 57 9.34 18.21 -11.53
C THR A 57 8.88 18.36 -10.09
N ASN A 58 9.82 18.31 -9.13
CA ASN A 58 9.53 18.29 -7.68
C ASN A 58 8.50 17.21 -7.32
N THR A 59 8.70 16.01 -7.87
CA THR A 59 7.78 14.89 -7.69
C THR A 59 8.43 13.81 -6.85
N PHE A 60 7.72 13.37 -5.81
CA PHE A 60 8.08 12.20 -5.01
C PHE A 60 7.25 11.00 -5.44
N VAL A 61 7.91 9.88 -5.64
CA VAL A 61 7.25 8.60 -5.90
C VAL A 61 7.68 7.62 -4.82
N ILE A 62 6.72 6.99 -4.20
CA ILE A 62 6.94 5.95 -3.20
C ILE A 62 6.21 4.69 -3.65
N VAL A 63 6.93 3.60 -3.79
CA VAL A 63 6.37 2.26 -3.94
C VAL A 63 6.48 1.56 -2.60
N PHE A 64 5.35 1.14 -2.05
CA PHE A 64 5.30 0.46 -0.78
C PHE A 64 4.51 -0.84 -0.90
N ASN A 65 5.04 -1.92 -0.36
CA ASN A 65 4.38 -3.22 -0.46
C ASN A 65 3.29 -3.37 0.59
N VAL A 66 2.10 -3.75 0.13
CA VAL A 66 0.90 -3.97 0.93
C VAL A 66 0.66 -5.48 1.03
N PRO A 67 0.33 -6.04 2.20
CA PRO A 67 0.01 -7.45 2.29
C PRO A 67 -1.24 -7.79 1.47
N ASP A 68 -1.14 -8.82 0.63
CA ASP A 68 -2.31 -9.44 0.02
C ASP A 68 -3.08 -10.17 1.12
N GLN A 69 -4.37 -9.86 1.26
CA GLN A 69 -5.22 -10.48 2.26
C GLN A 69 -5.53 -11.95 1.93
N ARG A 70 -5.23 -12.38 0.72
CA ARG A 70 -5.43 -13.75 0.26
C ARG A 70 -4.16 -14.56 0.44
N LYS A 71 -4.32 -15.76 0.97
CA LYS A 71 -3.25 -16.75 1.07
C LYS A 71 -3.21 -17.56 -0.21
N ILE A 72 -2.06 -17.57 -0.90
CA ILE A 72 -1.84 -18.35 -2.12
C ILE A 72 -0.87 -19.48 -1.78
N ASP A 73 -1.26 -20.71 -2.05
CA ASP A 73 -0.46 -21.93 -1.76
C ASP A 73 0.11 -21.93 -0.32
N ASN A 74 -0.71 -21.52 0.64
CA ASN A 74 -0.34 -21.38 2.05
C ASN A 74 0.74 -20.32 2.34
N HIS A 75 0.98 -19.40 1.41
CA HIS A 75 1.88 -18.27 1.56
C HIS A 75 1.15 -16.92 1.46
N TYR A 76 1.63 -15.95 2.21
CA TYR A 76 1.23 -14.56 2.06
C TYR A 76 2.19 -13.85 1.11
N GLU A 77 1.63 -13.08 0.20
CA GLU A 77 2.37 -12.25 -0.74
C GLU A 77 2.13 -10.77 -0.46
N THR A 78 2.90 -9.93 -1.11
CA THR A 78 2.73 -8.49 -1.09
C THR A 78 2.40 -7.97 -2.47
N ILE A 79 1.73 -6.82 -2.50
CA ILE A 79 1.30 -6.14 -3.72
C ILE A 79 1.82 -4.72 -3.65
N PRO A 80 2.46 -4.18 -4.70
CA PRO A 80 2.90 -2.80 -4.70
C PRO A 80 1.70 -1.84 -4.68
N MET A 81 1.82 -0.78 -3.91
CA MET A 81 0.94 0.38 -3.93
C MET A 81 1.80 1.61 -4.17
N VAL A 82 1.41 2.43 -5.14
CA VAL A 82 2.18 3.61 -5.54
C VAL A 82 1.56 4.87 -4.95
N PHE A 83 2.41 5.70 -4.38
CA PHE A 83 2.09 7.05 -3.88
C PHE A 83 2.91 8.07 -4.66
N ILE A 84 2.26 9.07 -5.22
CA ILE A 84 2.91 10.16 -5.93
C ILE A 84 2.53 11.47 -5.25
N ILE A 85 3.53 12.25 -4.83
CA ILE A 85 3.32 13.60 -4.31
C ILE A 85 3.93 14.59 -5.28
N LYS A 86 3.10 15.48 -5.77
CA LYS A 86 3.49 16.62 -6.58
C LYS A 86 2.66 17.83 -6.18
N ASP A 87 3.33 18.94 -5.88
CA ASP A 87 2.69 20.17 -5.41
C ASP A 87 1.82 19.90 -4.16
N LYS A 88 0.53 20.20 -4.23
CA LYS A 88 -0.45 19.97 -3.16
C LYS A 88 -1.32 18.74 -3.41
N GLN A 89 -0.82 17.80 -4.19
CA GLN A 89 -1.59 16.64 -4.64
C GLN A 89 -0.90 15.34 -4.24
N LEU A 90 -1.68 14.43 -3.68
CA LEU A 90 -1.31 13.03 -3.48
C LEU A 90 -2.10 12.18 -4.48
N ILE A 91 -1.39 11.39 -5.28
CA ILE A 91 -2.00 10.38 -6.15
C ILE A 91 -1.63 9.01 -5.62
N THR A 92 -2.60 8.14 -5.51
CA THR A 92 -2.38 6.72 -5.22
C THR A 92 -2.85 5.88 -6.39
N ILE A 93 -2.07 4.85 -6.73
CA ILE A 93 -2.44 3.85 -7.74
C ILE A 93 -2.67 2.54 -7.02
N THR A 94 -3.87 2.01 -7.13
CA THR A 94 -4.35 0.83 -6.42
C THR A 94 -5.05 -0.15 -7.35
N ASN A 95 -5.30 -1.35 -6.86
CA ASN A 95 -6.07 -2.39 -7.52
C ASN A 95 -7.02 -3.06 -6.51
N ASN A 96 -7.78 -4.06 -6.94
CA ASN A 96 -8.73 -4.75 -6.08
C ASN A 96 -8.10 -5.39 -4.83
N ASP A 97 -6.84 -5.77 -4.91
CA ASP A 97 -6.15 -6.51 -3.85
C ASP A 97 -5.58 -5.61 -2.75
N ASN A 98 -5.26 -4.34 -3.04
CA ASN A 98 -4.71 -3.39 -2.08
C ASN A 98 -5.61 -2.19 -1.74
N GLN A 99 -6.75 -2.03 -2.42
CA GLN A 99 -7.66 -0.90 -2.17
C GLN A 99 -8.29 -0.87 -0.76
N TYR A 100 -8.17 -1.93 0.04
CA TYR A 100 -8.63 -1.90 1.42
C TYR A 100 -7.89 -0.85 2.26
N ILE A 101 -6.66 -0.50 1.88
CA ILE A 101 -5.89 0.60 2.47
C ILE A 101 -6.58 1.95 2.21
N THR A 102 -7.10 2.17 1.00
CA THR A 102 -7.79 3.42 0.66
C THR A 102 -9.05 3.64 1.48
N ARG A 103 -9.72 2.58 1.93
CA ARG A 103 -10.86 2.70 2.84
C ARG A 103 -10.43 3.25 4.20
N LYS A 104 -9.29 2.81 4.72
CA LYS A 104 -8.70 3.35 5.96
C LYS A 104 -8.26 4.81 5.78
N MET A 105 -7.66 5.12 4.63
CA MET A 105 -7.27 6.49 4.28
C MET A 105 -8.47 7.45 4.23
N LYS A 106 -9.56 7.03 3.60
CA LYS A 106 -10.81 7.81 3.54
C LYS A 106 -11.40 8.08 4.93
N ARG A 107 -11.42 7.05 5.78
CA ARG A 107 -11.89 7.18 7.16
C ARG A 107 -11.04 8.18 7.94
N TYR A 108 -9.73 8.11 7.81
CA TYR A 108 -8.81 9.03 8.46
C TYR A 108 -9.09 10.49 8.09
N LEU A 109 -9.29 10.79 6.80
CA LEU A 109 -9.61 12.15 6.35
C LEU A 109 -10.98 12.64 6.85
N LYS A 110 -11.96 11.75 7.05
CA LYS A 110 -13.26 12.11 7.63
C LYS A 110 -13.17 12.50 9.10
N GLU A 111 -12.21 11.93 9.82
CA GLU A 111 -12.01 12.13 11.25
C GLU A 111 -11.04 13.27 11.57
N SER A 112 -10.33 13.82 10.56
CA SER A 112 -9.24 14.77 10.73
C SER A 112 -9.33 15.93 9.73
N ASP A 113 -9.79 17.07 10.18
CA ASP A 113 -10.05 18.24 9.31
C ASP A 113 -8.79 19.03 8.90
N GLU A 114 -7.71 18.97 9.68
CA GLU A 114 -6.51 19.78 9.52
C GLU A 114 -5.26 18.95 9.24
N VAL A 115 -5.34 18.02 8.28
CA VAL A 115 -4.23 17.14 7.94
C VAL A 115 -3.40 17.73 6.81
N THR A 116 -2.08 17.78 6.98
CA THR A 116 -1.15 18.10 5.89
C THR A 116 -0.96 16.90 4.96
N ILE A 117 -0.46 17.14 3.75
CA ILE A 117 -0.22 16.08 2.77
C ILE A 117 0.78 15.02 3.30
N PHE A 118 1.82 15.45 4.03
CA PHE A 118 2.80 14.52 4.60
C PHE A 118 2.24 13.75 5.81
N GLN A 119 1.43 14.38 6.64
CA GLN A 119 0.71 13.67 7.72
C GLN A 119 -0.21 12.60 7.13
N PHE A 120 -0.92 12.92 6.06
CA PHE A 120 -1.77 11.96 5.37
C PHE A 120 -0.96 10.81 4.73
N LEU A 121 0.16 11.13 4.06
CA LEU A 121 1.05 10.12 3.53
C LEU A 121 1.57 9.17 4.62
N PHE A 122 2.16 9.71 5.68
CA PHE A 122 2.74 8.89 6.75
C PHE A 122 1.68 8.08 7.51
N SER A 123 0.49 8.62 7.71
CA SER A 123 -0.63 7.86 8.27
C SER A 123 -1.04 6.72 7.36
N SER A 124 -1.03 6.94 6.04
CA SER A 124 -1.33 5.89 5.05
C SER A 124 -0.29 4.77 5.07
N LEU A 125 0.99 5.11 5.14
CA LEU A 125 2.07 4.12 5.30
C LEU A 125 1.95 3.35 6.63
N TYR A 126 1.55 4.03 7.71
CA TYR A 126 1.26 3.39 8.98
C TYR A 126 0.12 2.36 8.86
N PHE A 127 -0.95 2.67 8.13
CA PHE A 127 -2.03 1.70 7.90
C PHE A 127 -1.56 0.45 7.17
N ILE A 128 -0.61 0.61 6.23
CA ILE A 128 0.01 -0.53 5.55
C ILE A 128 0.84 -1.36 6.53
N MET A 129 1.67 -0.71 7.34
CA MET A 129 2.47 -1.41 8.36
C MET A 129 1.58 -2.15 9.36
N ASP A 130 0.51 -1.51 9.83
CA ASP A 130 -0.47 -2.11 10.73
C ASP A 130 -1.15 -3.34 10.10
N ALA A 131 -1.38 -3.32 8.80
CA ALA A 131 -1.97 -4.43 8.08
C ALA A 131 -1.10 -5.70 8.06
N PHE A 132 0.19 -5.61 8.33
CA PHE A 132 1.08 -6.77 8.44
C PHE A 132 0.97 -7.53 9.76
N PHE A 133 0.50 -6.91 10.83
CA PHE A 133 0.47 -7.50 12.17
C PHE A 133 -0.26 -8.85 12.25
N PRO A 134 -1.47 -9.03 11.70
CA PRO A 134 -2.15 -10.32 11.76
C PRO A 134 -1.35 -11.46 11.15
N TYR A 135 -0.60 -11.18 10.09
CA TYR A 135 0.22 -12.19 9.39
C TYR A 135 1.48 -12.53 10.18
N VAL A 136 2.10 -11.53 10.80
CA VAL A 136 3.27 -11.73 11.68
C VAL A 136 2.86 -12.55 12.91
N GLU A 137 1.72 -12.29 13.52
CA GLU A 137 1.19 -13.06 14.65
C GLU A 137 0.88 -14.51 14.25
N GLU A 138 0.30 -14.75 13.09
CA GLU A 138 0.06 -16.09 12.57
C GLU A 138 1.37 -16.85 12.37
N MET A 139 2.37 -16.24 11.74
CA MET A 139 3.69 -16.86 11.55
C MET A 139 4.38 -17.17 12.88
N ASP A 140 4.25 -16.32 13.89
CA ASP A 140 4.82 -16.58 15.22
C ASP A 140 4.13 -17.77 15.90
N THR A 141 2.81 -17.89 15.76
CA THR A 141 2.03 -19.03 16.25
C THR A 141 2.45 -20.33 15.57
N ASP A 142 2.60 -20.32 14.25
CA ASP A 142 3.05 -21.47 13.47
C ASP A 142 4.47 -21.89 13.89
N ARG A 143 5.37 -20.93 14.06
CA ARG A 143 6.72 -21.17 14.55
C ARG A 143 6.74 -21.86 15.91
N ARG A 144 5.93 -21.39 16.85
CA ARG A 144 5.82 -22.00 18.20
C ARG A 144 5.30 -23.42 18.10
N THR A 145 4.27 -23.66 17.31
CA THR A 145 3.69 -24.99 17.10
C THR A 145 4.72 -25.98 16.52
N ILE A 146 5.50 -25.55 15.54
CA ILE A 146 6.56 -26.37 14.95
C ILE A 146 7.64 -26.68 15.98
N ASN A 147 8.06 -25.67 16.75
CA ASN A 147 9.08 -25.82 17.79
C ASN A 147 8.66 -26.84 18.87
N ASP A 148 7.42 -26.78 19.31
CA ASP A 148 6.87 -27.73 20.29
C ASP A 148 6.81 -29.15 19.75
N LYS A 149 6.40 -29.34 18.50
CA LYS A 149 6.41 -30.63 17.80
C LYS A 149 7.84 -31.21 17.69
N LEU A 150 8.83 -30.37 17.40
CA LEU A 150 10.23 -30.77 17.32
C LEU A 150 10.76 -31.23 18.70
N LYS A 151 10.45 -30.51 19.77
CA LYS A 151 10.82 -30.89 21.14
C LYS A 151 10.25 -32.25 21.51
N ILE A 152 8.98 -32.53 21.23
CA ILE A 152 8.34 -33.81 21.49
C ILE A 152 9.04 -34.96 20.73
N LYS A 153 9.36 -34.76 19.45
CA LYS A 153 10.05 -35.76 18.63
C LYS A 153 11.48 -36.05 19.15
N THR A 154 12.20 -35.00 19.56
CA THR A 154 13.54 -35.13 20.08
C THR A 154 13.56 -35.90 21.43
N THR A 155 12.60 -35.62 22.29
CA THR A 155 12.47 -36.31 23.57
C THR A 155 12.13 -37.80 23.38
N LYS A 156 11.28 -38.15 22.41
CA LYS A 156 10.97 -39.56 22.10
C LYS A 156 12.12 -40.33 21.46
N LYS A 157 13.08 -39.68 20.82
CA LYS A 157 14.26 -40.32 20.22
C LYS A 157 15.36 -40.58 21.26
N ASN A 158 15.36 -39.89 22.40
CA ASN A 158 16.32 -40.02 23.47
C ASN A 158 15.87 -41.00 24.57
N LEU A 159 14.73 -41.63 24.37
CA LEU A 159 14.21 -42.73 25.18
C LEU A 159 14.37 -44.06 24.42
#